data_b2309fb2db1a7bd4ae456972258a3f87
#
_entry.id   b2309fb2db1a7bd4ae456972258a3f87
#
_cell.length_a   1.000
_cell.length_b   1.000
_cell.length_c   1.000
_cell.angle_alpha   90.00
_cell.angle_beta   90.00
_cell.angle_gamma   90.00
#
_symmetry.space_group_name_H-M   'P 1'
#
loop_
_entity.id
_entity.type
_entity.pdbx_description
1 polymer ?
#
loop_
_entity_poly.entity_id
_entity_poly.type
_entity_poly.pdbx_seq_one_letter_code
_entity_poly.pdbx_strand_id
1 'polypeptide(L)'
;MRMVLSSTAPLRPEARAAMIEATGITGNPSSVHAEGRAAKSALERAREEIATALGAEGADVIFTSGATESAALILGGRDLACAAVEHAAVTAWCRDDLAVDATGRVSVPEPGRATLQLANAETGVLQDLPQGLAASDLTQAFGKVPFAFNWLGIQAGFVSAHKLGGPRGIGALIVRRGTEIEARIKGGGQEQGRRAGTENLIGILGFAAAATAAQNDLDQGIAEKMSEIRDSIMLRLESGAGMVTFPGRESRS
;
A
#
# COMPACT_ATOMS: atom_id res chain seq x y z
N MET A 1 -18.01 -4.59 19.52
CA MET A 1 -16.78 -4.01 18.96
C MET A 1 -16.57 -4.63 17.58
N ARG A 2 -16.65 -3.89 16.47
CA ARG A 2 -16.42 -4.43 15.14
C ARG A 2 -14.91 -4.47 14.90
N MET A 3 -14.31 -5.64 14.94
CA MET A 3 -12.93 -5.86 14.56
C MET A 3 -12.85 -6.24 13.07
N VAL A 4 -12.87 -5.25 12.18
CA VAL A 4 -12.62 -5.46 10.73
C VAL A 4 -11.64 -4.39 10.23
N LEU A 5 -10.54 -4.22 10.96
CA LEU A 5 -9.49 -3.26 10.59
C LEU A 5 -8.73 -3.66 9.31
N SER A 6 -8.74 -4.95 8.94
CA SER A 6 -8.18 -5.42 7.67
C SER A 6 -8.98 -4.92 6.46
N SER A 7 -10.30 -4.71 6.60
CA SER A 7 -11.12 -4.19 5.50
C SER A 7 -10.97 -2.69 5.29
N THR A 8 -10.95 -1.90 6.37
CA THR A 8 -10.70 -0.44 6.34
C THR A 8 -10.37 0.05 7.75
N ALA A 9 -9.37 0.91 7.87
CA ALA A 9 -9.06 1.59 9.13
C ALA A 9 -9.96 2.82 9.32
N PRO A 10 -10.28 3.22 10.58
CA PRO A 10 -10.89 4.52 10.85
C PRO A 10 -10.02 5.65 10.30
N LEU A 11 -10.66 6.72 9.80
CA LEU A 11 -9.93 7.89 9.33
C LEU A 11 -9.17 8.55 10.49
N ARG A 12 -7.87 8.73 10.33
CA ARG A 12 -7.01 9.38 11.32
C ARG A 12 -7.37 10.86 11.49
N PRO A 13 -7.25 11.42 12.71
CA PRO A 13 -7.48 12.85 12.94
C PRO A 13 -6.58 13.74 12.07
N GLU A 14 -5.31 13.37 11.88
CA GLU A 14 -4.33 14.07 11.04
C GLU A 14 -4.77 14.11 9.58
N ALA A 15 -5.22 12.98 9.05
CA ALA A 15 -5.75 12.89 7.70
C ALA A 15 -7.00 13.75 7.52
N ARG A 16 -7.92 13.71 8.49
CA ARG A 16 -9.12 14.54 8.47
C ARG A 16 -8.78 16.03 8.47
N ALA A 17 -7.85 16.47 9.32
CA ALA A 17 -7.42 17.86 9.40
C ALA A 17 -6.79 18.33 8.08
N ALA A 18 -5.87 17.54 7.52
CA ALA A 18 -5.23 17.83 6.24
C ALA A 18 -6.24 17.93 5.08
N MET A 19 -7.24 17.04 5.05
CA MET A 19 -8.30 17.10 4.04
C MET A 19 -9.15 18.35 4.16
N ILE A 20 -9.50 18.78 5.37
CA ILE A 20 -10.26 20.02 5.60
C ILE A 20 -9.46 21.22 5.11
N GLU A 21 -8.18 21.32 5.47
CA GLU A 21 -7.28 22.39 5.01
C GLU A 21 -7.16 22.39 3.49
N ALA A 22 -7.02 21.22 2.87
CA ALA A 22 -6.91 21.05 1.43
C ALA A 22 -8.12 21.59 0.66
N THR A 23 -9.33 21.67 1.27
CA THR A 23 -10.51 22.27 0.62
C THR A 23 -10.33 23.76 0.31
N GLY A 24 -9.42 24.45 0.99
CA GLY A 24 -9.05 25.84 0.71
C GLY A 24 -8.14 26.02 -0.50
N ILE A 25 -7.57 24.95 -1.06
CA ILE A 25 -6.71 24.99 -2.25
C ILE A 25 -7.57 24.95 -3.50
N THR A 26 -7.75 26.08 -4.15
CA THR A 26 -8.66 26.22 -5.30
C THR A 26 -7.98 26.03 -6.67
N GLY A 27 -6.65 25.94 -6.71
CA GLY A 27 -5.87 25.80 -7.95
C GLY A 27 -5.88 24.38 -8.53
N ASN A 28 -5.79 24.31 -9.86
CA ASN A 28 -5.50 23.04 -10.55
C ASN A 28 -3.96 22.86 -10.66
N PRO A 29 -3.36 21.75 -10.22
CA PRO A 29 -1.92 21.52 -10.29
C PRO A 29 -1.32 21.61 -11.70
N SER A 30 -2.13 21.45 -12.75
CA SER A 30 -1.71 21.58 -14.15
C SER A 30 -1.68 23.03 -14.66
N SER A 31 -2.18 23.99 -13.88
CA SER A 31 -2.27 25.41 -14.28
C SER A 31 -1.00 26.17 -13.91
N VAL A 32 -0.66 27.17 -14.77
CA VAL A 32 0.59 27.97 -14.63
C VAL A 32 0.44 29.22 -13.76
N HIS A 33 -0.78 29.60 -13.36
CA HIS A 33 -1.02 30.75 -12.48
C HIS A 33 -0.67 30.44 -11.00
N ALA A 34 -0.73 31.45 -10.14
CA ALA A 34 -0.25 31.35 -8.76
C ALA A 34 -0.93 30.23 -7.97
N GLU A 35 -2.26 30.14 -8.06
CA GLU A 35 -3.07 29.12 -7.38
C GLU A 35 -2.74 27.70 -7.88
N GLY A 36 -2.52 27.54 -9.20
CA GLY A 36 -2.10 26.28 -9.81
C GLY A 36 -0.71 25.85 -9.32
N ARG A 37 0.24 26.78 -9.24
CA ARG A 37 1.57 26.48 -8.69
C ARG A 37 1.51 26.11 -7.20
N ALA A 38 0.65 26.76 -6.42
CA ALA A 38 0.43 26.41 -5.02
C ALA A 38 -0.14 24.99 -4.86
N ALA A 39 -1.15 24.65 -5.67
CA ALA A 39 -1.73 23.32 -5.73
C ALA A 39 -0.68 22.26 -6.14
N LYS A 40 0.14 22.55 -7.17
CA LYS A 40 1.23 21.67 -7.59
C LYS A 40 2.28 21.48 -6.49
N SER A 41 2.66 22.55 -5.80
CA SER A 41 3.62 22.46 -4.69
C SER A 41 3.08 21.60 -3.54
N ALA A 42 1.78 21.70 -3.22
CA ALA A 42 1.14 20.85 -2.23
C ALA A 42 1.12 19.37 -2.66
N LEU A 43 0.81 19.12 -3.94
CA LEU A 43 0.83 17.77 -4.54
C LEU A 43 2.22 17.12 -4.44
N GLU A 44 3.27 17.84 -4.86
CA GLU A 44 4.62 17.27 -4.87
C GLU A 44 5.16 17.07 -3.45
N ARG A 45 4.88 17.98 -2.52
CA ARG A 45 5.23 17.79 -1.11
C ARG A 45 4.55 16.55 -0.51
N ALA A 46 3.27 16.34 -0.77
CA ALA A 46 2.56 15.13 -0.33
C ALA A 46 3.15 13.86 -0.96
N ARG A 47 3.61 13.93 -2.21
CA ARG A 47 4.32 12.82 -2.88
C ARG A 47 5.62 12.48 -2.17
N GLU A 48 6.41 13.48 -1.79
CA GLU A 48 7.65 13.32 -1.03
C GLU A 48 7.39 12.74 0.35
N GLU A 49 6.38 13.21 1.08
CA GLU A 49 5.98 12.69 2.40
C GLU A 49 5.61 11.21 2.34
N ILE A 50 4.84 10.80 1.31
CA ILE A 50 4.48 9.39 1.11
C ILE A 50 5.69 8.56 0.72
N ALA A 51 6.58 9.07 -0.14
CA ALA A 51 7.82 8.39 -0.50
C ALA A 51 8.70 8.15 0.74
N THR A 52 8.85 9.16 1.58
CA THR A 52 9.62 9.07 2.84
C THR A 52 9.00 8.05 3.80
N ALA A 53 7.68 8.10 4.01
CA ALA A 53 6.99 7.16 4.89
C ALA A 53 7.08 5.69 4.41
N LEU A 54 7.29 5.47 3.11
CA LEU A 54 7.51 4.14 2.51
C LEU A 54 8.98 3.72 2.45
N GLY A 55 9.93 4.60 2.82
CA GLY A 55 11.36 4.39 2.55
C GLY A 55 11.64 4.20 1.07
N ALA A 56 11.01 5.02 0.22
CA ALA A 56 11.01 4.95 -1.24
C ALA A 56 11.64 6.20 -1.90
N GLU A 57 12.54 6.88 -1.19
CA GLU A 57 13.23 8.06 -1.70
C GLU A 57 13.96 7.73 -3.01
N GLY A 58 13.72 8.54 -4.02
CA GLY A 58 14.28 8.33 -5.37
C GLY A 58 13.50 7.37 -6.25
N ALA A 59 12.47 6.69 -5.76
CA ALA A 59 11.47 6.01 -6.56
C ALA A 59 10.42 6.98 -7.10
N ASP A 60 9.68 6.57 -8.11
CA ASP A 60 8.52 7.32 -8.59
C ASP A 60 7.26 6.86 -7.83
N VAL A 61 6.51 7.80 -7.29
CA VAL A 61 5.19 7.58 -6.68
C VAL A 61 4.12 8.10 -7.63
N ILE A 62 3.17 7.27 -8.01
CA ILE A 62 2.07 7.59 -8.94
C ILE A 62 0.77 7.49 -8.17
N PHE A 63 0.01 8.58 -8.11
CA PHE A 63 -1.29 8.57 -7.44
C PHE A 63 -2.36 7.87 -8.26
N THR A 64 -3.14 7.05 -7.57
CA THR A 64 -4.25 6.26 -8.14
C THR A 64 -5.47 6.37 -7.23
N SER A 65 -6.60 5.79 -7.63
CA SER A 65 -7.79 5.73 -6.76
C SER A 65 -7.69 4.68 -5.64
N GLY A 66 -6.64 3.86 -5.63
CA GLY A 66 -6.42 2.82 -4.63
C GLY A 66 -5.54 1.69 -5.16
N ALA A 67 -5.25 0.70 -4.31
CA ALA A 67 -4.42 -0.45 -4.67
C ALA A 67 -4.98 -1.23 -5.87
N THR A 68 -6.29 -1.30 -6.03
CA THR A 68 -6.93 -1.99 -7.18
C THR A 68 -6.56 -1.34 -8.52
N GLU A 69 -6.60 0.01 -8.61
CA GLU A 69 -6.15 0.72 -9.82
C GLU A 69 -4.64 0.57 -10.01
N SER A 70 -3.87 0.65 -8.93
CA SER A 70 -2.42 0.46 -8.96
C SER A 70 -2.04 -0.94 -9.45
N ALA A 71 -2.72 -1.98 -8.97
CA ALA A 71 -2.53 -3.36 -9.44
C ALA A 71 -2.84 -3.49 -10.94
N ALA A 72 -3.98 -2.95 -11.40
CA ALA A 72 -4.33 -2.93 -12.82
C ALA A 72 -3.26 -2.23 -13.67
N LEU A 73 -2.71 -1.12 -13.16
CA LEU A 73 -1.71 -0.33 -13.87
C LEU A 73 -0.37 -1.07 -14.02
N ILE A 74 0.10 -1.76 -12.96
CA ILE A 74 1.42 -2.41 -12.96
C ILE A 74 1.39 -3.88 -13.37
N LEU A 75 0.30 -4.61 -13.14
CA LEU A 75 0.22 -6.04 -13.43
C LEU A 75 -0.40 -6.33 -14.79
N GLY A 76 -1.33 -5.48 -15.25
CA GLY A 76 -2.10 -5.73 -16.45
C GLY A 76 -1.25 -5.92 -17.70
N GLY A 77 -1.46 -7.03 -18.43
CA GLY A 77 -0.76 -7.35 -19.67
C GLY A 77 0.67 -7.86 -19.53
N ARG A 78 1.15 -8.11 -18.30
CA ARG A 78 2.53 -8.55 -18.04
C ARG A 78 2.71 -10.06 -17.89
N ASP A 79 1.63 -10.83 -17.89
CA ASP A 79 1.66 -12.29 -17.73
C ASP A 79 2.46 -12.75 -16.49
N LEU A 80 2.19 -12.12 -15.34
CA LEU A 80 2.87 -12.43 -14.09
C LEU A 80 2.17 -13.60 -13.38
N ALA A 81 2.96 -14.38 -12.61
CA ALA A 81 2.45 -15.37 -11.68
C ALA A 81 2.11 -14.74 -10.33
N CYS A 82 1.09 -15.24 -9.66
CA CYS A 82 0.73 -14.93 -8.29
C CYS A 82 0.30 -16.20 -7.53
N ALA A 83 0.00 -16.08 -6.25
CA ALA A 83 -0.56 -17.17 -5.45
C ALA A 83 -2.06 -16.97 -5.19
N ALA A 84 -2.80 -18.06 -4.97
CA ALA A 84 -4.23 -18.05 -4.64
C ALA A 84 -4.58 -17.22 -3.39
N VAL A 85 -3.61 -16.96 -2.53
CA VAL A 85 -3.78 -16.16 -1.30
C VAL A 85 -3.67 -14.66 -1.51
N GLU A 86 -3.45 -14.21 -2.75
CA GLU A 86 -3.42 -12.80 -3.10
C GLU A 86 -4.82 -12.17 -3.05
N HIS A 87 -4.86 -10.84 -2.93
CA HIS A 87 -6.12 -10.11 -3.03
C HIS A 87 -6.71 -10.22 -4.45
N ALA A 88 -8.05 -10.22 -4.56
CA ALA A 88 -8.76 -10.30 -5.85
C ALA A 88 -8.30 -9.25 -6.89
N ALA A 89 -7.84 -8.07 -6.45
CA ALA A 89 -7.27 -7.06 -7.33
C ALA A 89 -5.94 -7.50 -8.00
N VAL A 90 -5.25 -8.49 -7.46
CA VAL A 90 -4.02 -9.07 -8.01
C VAL A 90 -4.36 -10.30 -8.86
N THR A 91 -5.14 -11.24 -8.32
CA THR A 91 -5.49 -12.49 -9.04
C THR A 91 -6.26 -12.24 -10.33
N ALA A 92 -6.96 -11.09 -10.44
CA ALA A 92 -7.63 -10.68 -11.68
C ALA A 92 -6.67 -10.40 -12.86
N TRP A 93 -5.37 -10.19 -12.59
CA TRP A 93 -4.38 -9.81 -13.60
C TRP A 93 -3.25 -10.82 -13.77
N CYS A 94 -3.16 -11.81 -12.88
CA CYS A 94 -2.04 -12.73 -12.82
C CYS A 94 -2.52 -14.19 -12.92
N ARG A 95 -1.60 -15.09 -13.29
CA ARG A 95 -1.87 -16.53 -13.24
C ARG A 95 -1.65 -17.01 -11.80
N ASP A 96 -2.58 -17.84 -11.32
CA ASP A 96 -2.49 -18.50 -10.01
C ASP A 96 -1.61 -19.76 -10.11
N ASP A 97 -0.30 -19.54 -10.21
CA ASP A 97 0.70 -20.60 -10.46
C ASP A 97 1.67 -20.81 -9.27
N LEU A 98 1.67 -19.91 -8.27
CA LEU A 98 2.63 -19.99 -7.18
C LEU A 98 2.12 -20.88 -6.05
N ALA A 99 2.95 -21.85 -5.62
CA ALA A 99 2.62 -22.78 -4.55
C ALA A 99 2.64 -22.07 -3.17
N VAL A 100 1.63 -22.39 -2.36
CA VAL A 100 1.49 -21.94 -0.97
C VAL A 100 1.66 -23.16 -0.06
N ASP A 101 2.53 -23.07 0.94
CA ASP A 101 2.71 -24.13 1.92
C ASP A 101 1.66 -24.09 3.05
N ALA A 102 1.71 -25.09 3.95
CA ALA A 102 0.77 -25.20 5.08
C ALA A 102 0.89 -24.04 6.10
N THR A 103 1.98 -23.28 6.07
CA THR A 103 2.19 -22.10 6.93
C THR A 103 1.71 -20.81 6.27
N GLY A 104 1.28 -20.86 5.01
CA GLY A 104 0.85 -19.72 4.22
C GLY A 104 2.01 -18.99 3.53
N ARG A 105 3.22 -19.58 3.51
CA ARG A 105 4.37 -19.03 2.76
C ARG A 105 4.28 -19.41 1.30
N VAL A 106 4.72 -18.50 0.43
CA VAL A 106 4.67 -18.65 -1.02
C VAL A 106 6.07 -18.88 -1.57
N SER A 107 6.21 -19.89 -2.44
CA SER A 107 7.43 -20.13 -3.19
C SER A 107 7.41 -19.36 -4.52
N VAL A 108 8.45 -18.55 -4.77
CA VAL A 108 8.56 -17.72 -5.99
C VAL A 108 9.83 -18.07 -6.76
N PRO A 109 9.76 -19.02 -7.70
CA PRO A 109 10.96 -19.48 -8.45
C PRO A 109 11.50 -18.44 -9.44
N GLU A 110 10.61 -17.60 -10.01
CA GLU A 110 10.98 -16.59 -11.01
C GLU A 110 10.51 -15.19 -10.56
N PRO A 111 11.25 -14.50 -9.66
CA PRO A 111 10.81 -13.23 -9.07
C PRO A 111 10.46 -12.14 -10.11
N GLY A 112 11.26 -12.03 -11.18
CA GLY A 112 11.03 -11.04 -12.24
C GLY A 112 9.74 -11.25 -13.05
N ARG A 113 9.08 -12.41 -12.88
CA ARG A 113 7.82 -12.77 -13.52
C ARG A 113 6.70 -13.05 -12.52
N ALA A 114 6.82 -12.55 -11.30
CA ALA A 114 5.86 -12.80 -10.23
C ALA A 114 5.50 -11.54 -9.46
N THR A 115 4.34 -11.60 -8.81
CA THR A 115 3.93 -10.66 -7.77
C THR A 115 3.62 -11.43 -6.49
N LEU A 116 3.92 -10.81 -5.34
CA LEU A 116 3.67 -11.38 -4.02
C LEU A 116 3.35 -10.28 -3.03
N GLN A 117 2.27 -10.44 -2.27
CA GLN A 117 1.93 -9.53 -1.17
C GLN A 117 2.98 -9.60 -0.05
N LEU A 118 3.29 -8.48 0.60
CA LEU A 118 4.19 -8.48 1.76
C LEU A 118 3.48 -9.03 3.01
N ALA A 119 2.20 -8.69 3.20
CA ALA A 119 1.39 -9.15 4.32
C ALA A 119 0.01 -9.63 3.85
N ASN A 120 -0.41 -10.80 4.30
CA ASN A 120 -1.73 -11.35 3.94
C ASN A 120 -2.85 -10.69 4.75
N ALA A 121 -3.92 -10.28 4.08
CA ALA A 121 -5.05 -9.58 4.67
C ALA A 121 -5.87 -10.41 5.68
N GLU A 122 -5.92 -11.73 5.48
CA GLU A 122 -6.79 -12.65 6.24
C GLU A 122 -6.02 -13.38 7.35
N THR A 123 -4.81 -13.83 7.04
CA THR A 123 -4.01 -14.64 7.97
C THR A 123 -2.99 -13.83 8.76
N GLY A 124 -2.60 -12.65 8.26
CA GLY A 124 -1.51 -11.84 8.83
C GLY A 124 -0.11 -12.41 8.54
N VAL A 125 0.01 -13.44 7.70
CA VAL A 125 1.31 -14.00 7.32
C VAL A 125 2.13 -12.96 6.57
N LEU A 126 3.36 -12.73 7.03
CA LEU A 126 4.35 -11.93 6.32
C LEU A 126 5.16 -12.81 5.38
N GLN A 127 5.36 -12.35 4.15
CA GLN A 127 6.16 -13.05 3.15
C GLN A 127 7.59 -12.49 3.11
N ASP A 128 8.56 -13.36 2.85
CA ASP A 128 9.92 -12.94 2.52
C ASP A 128 9.98 -12.66 1.02
N LEU A 129 10.02 -11.38 0.66
CA LEU A 129 10.01 -10.98 -0.75
C LEU A 129 11.37 -11.29 -1.39
N PRO A 130 11.41 -12.09 -2.48
CA PRO A 130 12.66 -12.38 -3.17
C PRO A 130 13.15 -11.16 -3.95
N GLN A 131 14.49 -11.03 -4.03
CA GLN A 131 15.13 -9.97 -4.81
C GLN A 131 14.72 -10.04 -6.29
N GLY A 132 14.43 -8.88 -6.88
CA GLY A 132 14.02 -8.78 -8.28
C GLY A 132 12.54 -9.06 -8.52
N LEU A 133 11.72 -9.21 -7.48
CA LEU A 133 10.26 -9.40 -7.62
C LEU A 133 9.65 -8.27 -8.45
N ALA A 134 8.80 -8.64 -9.43
CA ALA A 134 8.24 -7.68 -10.38
C ALA A 134 7.28 -6.67 -9.72
N ALA A 135 6.48 -7.09 -8.75
CA ALA A 135 5.59 -6.22 -7.98
C ALA A 135 5.22 -6.84 -6.64
N SER A 136 4.80 -5.99 -5.68
CA SER A 136 4.28 -6.44 -4.39
C SER A 136 3.07 -5.61 -3.95
N ASP A 137 2.04 -6.29 -3.42
CA ASP A 137 0.97 -5.63 -2.66
C ASP A 137 1.49 -5.32 -1.24
N LEU A 138 1.73 -4.04 -0.98
CA LEU A 138 2.19 -3.53 0.30
C LEU A 138 1.03 -3.00 1.16
N THR A 139 -0.21 -3.13 0.70
CA THR A 139 -1.39 -2.48 1.27
C THR A 139 -1.66 -2.88 2.72
N GLN A 140 -1.40 -4.12 3.10
CA GLN A 140 -1.61 -4.58 4.47
C GLN A 140 -0.37 -4.43 5.36
N ALA A 141 0.80 -4.16 4.77
CA ALA A 141 2.04 -3.92 5.52
C ALA A 141 2.26 -2.44 5.82
N PHE A 142 1.94 -1.53 4.88
CA PHE A 142 2.19 -0.10 5.03
C PHE A 142 1.52 0.51 6.26
N GLY A 143 2.32 1.13 7.11
CA GLY A 143 1.90 1.74 8.37
C GLY A 143 1.49 0.74 9.46
N LYS A 144 1.85 -0.56 9.33
CA LYS A 144 1.54 -1.61 10.31
C LYS A 144 2.77 -2.44 10.68
N VAL A 145 3.68 -2.67 9.73
CA VAL A 145 4.94 -3.35 9.97
C VAL A 145 6.09 -2.50 9.43
N PRO A 146 7.26 -2.51 10.09
CA PRO A 146 8.42 -1.77 9.63
C PRO A 146 8.95 -2.36 8.31
N PHE A 147 9.10 -1.53 7.29
CA PHE A 147 9.84 -1.86 6.08
C PHE A 147 10.27 -0.59 5.35
N ALA A 148 11.22 -0.70 4.43
CA ALA A 148 11.56 0.36 3.49
C ALA A 148 11.55 -0.21 2.06
N PHE A 149 10.79 0.41 1.16
CA PHE A 149 10.65 -0.02 -0.24
C PHE A 149 12.01 -0.23 -0.92
N ASN A 150 12.96 0.67 -0.65
CA ASN A 150 14.29 0.61 -1.25
C ASN A 150 15.08 -0.66 -0.85
N TRP A 151 14.76 -1.27 0.30
CA TRP A 151 15.43 -2.47 0.80
C TRP A 151 14.72 -3.78 0.46
N LEU A 152 13.44 -3.71 0.04
CA LEU A 152 12.68 -4.91 -0.33
C LEU A 152 13.20 -5.62 -1.58
N GLY A 153 14.00 -4.93 -2.42
CA GLY A 153 14.53 -5.52 -3.64
C GLY A 153 13.51 -5.75 -4.76
N ILE A 154 12.33 -5.16 -4.65
CA ILE A 154 11.22 -5.26 -5.61
C ILE A 154 11.29 -4.15 -6.66
N GLN A 155 10.66 -4.36 -7.83
CA GLN A 155 10.60 -3.34 -8.89
C GLN A 155 9.46 -2.36 -8.69
N ALA A 156 8.32 -2.83 -8.18
CA ALA A 156 7.15 -2.01 -7.90
C ALA A 156 6.42 -2.46 -6.63
N GLY A 157 5.74 -1.52 -5.97
CA GLY A 157 4.84 -1.80 -4.85
C GLY A 157 3.60 -0.92 -4.95
N PHE A 158 2.49 -1.34 -4.38
CA PHE A 158 1.27 -0.54 -4.39
C PHE A 158 0.54 -0.59 -3.05
N VAL A 159 -0.16 0.50 -2.76
CA VAL A 159 -0.80 0.74 -1.46
C VAL A 159 -2.14 1.44 -1.61
N SER A 160 -2.99 1.34 -0.58
CA SER A 160 -4.25 2.06 -0.48
C SER A 160 -4.36 2.79 0.85
N ALA A 161 -4.66 4.09 0.80
CA ALA A 161 -4.66 4.96 1.97
C ALA A 161 -5.62 4.51 3.08
N HIS A 162 -6.81 3.99 2.73
CA HIS A 162 -7.82 3.63 3.73
C HIS A 162 -7.43 2.45 4.62
N LYS A 163 -6.35 1.74 4.33
CA LYS A 163 -5.85 0.62 5.13
C LYS A 163 -4.97 1.06 6.30
N LEU A 164 -4.44 2.29 6.24
CA LEU A 164 -3.62 2.88 7.32
C LEU A 164 -4.28 4.12 7.98
N GLY A 165 -5.57 4.34 7.72
CA GLY A 165 -6.31 5.45 8.29
C GLY A 165 -6.32 6.72 7.44
N GLY A 166 -5.94 6.63 6.18
CA GLY A 166 -6.16 7.66 5.17
C GLY A 166 -7.56 7.60 4.55
N PRO A 167 -7.90 8.53 3.65
CA PRO A 167 -9.20 8.55 2.98
C PRO A 167 -9.38 7.39 2.00
N ARG A 168 -10.63 7.04 1.74
CA ARG A 168 -11.01 6.12 0.65
C ARG A 168 -10.86 6.82 -0.70
N GLY A 169 -10.68 6.04 -1.76
CA GLY A 169 -10.62 6.57 -3.13
C GLY A 169 -9.27 7.21 -3.47
N ILE A 170 -8.23 6.86 -2.73
CA ILE A 170 -6.84 7.25 -3.01
C ILE A 170 -5.88 6.12 -2.63
N GLY A 171 -4.82 5.96 -3.44
CA GLY A 171 -3.71 5.06 -3.23
C GLY A 171 -2.51 5.50 -4.04
N ALA A 172 -1.49 4.69 -4.05
CA ALA A 172 -0.28 4.97 -4.82
C ALA A 172 0.33 3.67 -5.37
N LEU A 173 0.89 3.80 -6.57
CA LEU A 173 1.85 2.87 -7.14
C LEU A 173 3.25 3.46 -6.99
N ILE A 174 4.15 2.71 -6.41
CA ILE A 174 5.55 3.06 -6.21
C ILE A 174 6.38 2.21 -7.17
N VAL A 175 7.25 2.83 -7.95
CA VAL A 175 8.10 2.10 -8.91
C VAL A 175 9.54 2.60 -8.86
N ARG A 176 10.47 1.72 -9.09
CA ARG A 176 11.86 2.12 -9.29
C ARG A 176 11.95 3.06 -10.49
N ARG A 177 12.76 4.11 -10.35
CA ARG A 177 12.95 5.09 -11.43
C ARG A 177 13.39 4.39 -12.72
N GLY A 178 12.76 4.77 -13.85
CA GLY A 178 13.00 4.16 -15.15
C GLY A 178 12.13 2.92 -15.44
N THR A 179 11.25 2.52 -14.53
CA THR A 179 10.26 1.48 -14.82
C THR A 179 9.23 2.01 -15.81
N GLU A 180 9.11 1.35 -16.95
CA GLU A 180 8.08 1.67 -17.94
C GLU A 180 6.69 1.22 -17.46
N ILE A 181 5.71 2.11 -17.59
CA ILE A 181 4.31 1.87 -17.24
C ILE A 181 3.45 2.27 -18.44
N GLU A 182 2.67 1.34 -18.93
CA GLU A 182 1.65 1.63 -19.93
C GLU A 182 0.43 2.28 -19.24
N ALA A 183 0.12 3.53 -19.60
CA ALA A 183 -1.03 4.24 -19.06
C ALA A 183 -2.35 3.51 -19.42
N ARG A 184 -3.13 3.12 -18.41
CA ARG A 184 -4.47 2.53 -18.59
C ARG A 184 -5.56 3.60 -18.66
N ILE A 185 -5.37 4.71 -17.97
CA ILE A 185 -6.22 5.90 -18.05
C ILE A 185 -5.45 6.94 -18.87
N LYS A 186 -5.87 7.14 -20.13
CA LYS A 186 -5.21 8.02 -21.09
C LYS A 186 -5.92 9.39 -21.14
N GLY A 187 -5.14 10.47 -21.34
CA GLY A 187 -5.68 11.83 -21.38
C GLY A 187 -4.55 12.88 -21.28
N GLY A 188 -4.64 13.77 -20.28
CA GLY A 188 -3.63 14.78 -20.01
C GLY A 188 -2.32 14.24 -19.44
N GLY A 189 -1.36 15.15 -19.19
CA GLY A 189 -0.01 14.80 -18.73
C GLY A 189 0.14 14.58 -17.20
N GLN A 190 -0.95 14.42 -16.46
CA GLN A 190 -0.90 14.16 -15.03
C GLN A 190 -0.10 12.88 -14.74
N GLU A 191 0.49 12.80 -13.56
CA GLU A 191 1.36 11.69 -13.16
C GLU A 191 2.42 11.36 -14.24
N GLN A 192 2.94 12.38 -14.91
CA GLN A 192 3.93 12.26 -15.99
C GLN A 192 3.41 11.42 -17.18
N GLY A 193 2.12 11.49 -17.48
CA GLY A 193 1.47 10.75 -18.57
C GLY A 193 1.15 9.29 -18.24
N ARG A 194 1.48 8.81 -17.03
CA ARG A 194 1.25 7.43 -16.60
C ARG A 194 -0.17 7.18 -16.08
N ARG A 195 -0.85 8.25 -15.61
CA ARG A 195 -2.25 8.22 -15.16
C ARG A 195 -2.89 9.59 -15.35
N ALA A 196 -3.74 9.72 -16.35
CA ALA A 196 -4.39 10.97 -16.66
C ALA A 196 -5.59 11.27 -15.75
N GLY A 197 -6.04 12.52 -15.77
CA GLY A 197 -7.15 13.05 -14.97
C GLY A 197 -6.66 13.90 -13.80
N THR A 198 -7.41 14.96 -13.50
CA THR A 198 -7.08 15.89 -12.41
C THR A 198 -6.90 15.13 -11.10
N GLU A 199 -5.82 15.41 -10.42
CA GLU A 199 -5.41 14.74 -9.20
C GLU A 199 -6.39 15.08 -8.05
N ASN A 200 -6.74 14.05 -7.26
CA ASN A 200 -7.57 14.19 -6.07
C ASN A 200 -6.74 14.80 -4.93
N LEU A 201 -6.47 16.11 -5.00
CA LEU A 201 -5.59 16.82 -4.09
C LEU A 201 -6.01 16.66 -2.62
N ILE A 202 -7.32 16.73 -2.33
CA ILE A 202 -7.85 16.53 -0.97
C ILE A 202 -7.51 15.14 -0.45
N GLY A 203 -7.75 14.11 -1.26
CA GLY A 203 -7.42 12.73 -0.91
C GLY A 203 -5.92 12.49 -0.76
N ILE A 204 -5.11 13.10 -1.63
CA ILE A 204 -3.65 12.97 -1.63
C ILE A 204 -3.05 13.58 -0.35
N LEU A 205 -3.47 14.79 0.03
CA LEU A 205 -2.99 15.44 1.27
C LEU A 205 -3.43 14.67 2.52
N GLY A 206 -4.67 14.16 2.54
CA GLY A 206 -5.13 13.27 3.60
C GLY A 206 -4.35 11.95 3.67
N PHE A 207 -3.95 11.41 2.53
CA PHE A 207 -3.11 10.20 2.47
C PHE A 207 -1.71 10.46 3.02
N ALA A 208 -1.06 11.56 2.62
CA ALA A 208 0.27 11.94 3.10
C ALA A 208 0.28 12.13 4.63
N ALA A 209 -0.70 12.84 5.18
CA ALA A 209 -0.84 13.01 6.63
C ALA A 209 -1.05 11.67 7.37
N ALA A 210 -1.85 10.75 6.79
CA ALA A 210 -2.04 9.42 7.36
C ALA A 210 -0.75 8.57 7.30
N ALA A 211 0.01 8.66 6.21
CA ALA A 211 1.26 7.94 6.02
C ALA A 211 2.31 8.39 7.04
N THR A 212 2.49 9.70 7.19
CA THR A 212 3.40 10.28 8.19
C THR A 212 3.01 9.90 9.62
N ALA A 213 1.71 9.99 9.96
CA ALA A 213 1.24 9.60 11.30
C ALA A 213 1.42 8.10 11.56
N ALA A 214 1.20 7.25 10.57
CA ALA A 214 1.41 5.81 10.70
C ALA A 214 2.89 5.44 10.87
N GLN A 215 3.79 6.15 10.17
CA GLN A 215 5.23 5.96 10.38
C GLN A 215 5.66 6.39 11.79
N ASN A 216 5.17 7.53 12.27
CA ASN A 216 5.44 7.98 13.64
C ASN A 216 4.95 6.97 14.69
N ASP A 217 3.80 6.32 14.47
CA ASP A 217 3.30 5.26 15.34
C ASP A 217 4.27 4.06 15.37
N LEU A 218 4.80 3.65 14.21
CA LEU A 218 5.81 2.57 14.13
C LEU A 218 7.09 2.95 14.89
N ASP A 219 7.59 4.18 14.70
CA ASP A 219 8.79 4.69 15.37
C ASP A 219 8.62 4.78 16.90
N GLN A 220 7.37 4.89 17.39
CA GLN A 220 7.00 4.88 18.81
C GLN A 220 6.73 3.47 19.37
N GLY A 221 6.97 2.41 18.60
CA GLY A 221 6.83 1.03 19.06
C GLY A 221 5.36 0.56 19.16
N ILE A 222 4.45 1.12 18.36
CA ILE A 222 3.03 0.69 18.36
C ILE A 222 2.89 -0.72 17.77
N ALA A 223 3.76 -1.11 16.81
CA ALA A 223 3.73 -2.45 16.23
C ALA A 223 3.98 -3.53 17.30
N GLU A 224 4.97 -3.33 18.16
CA GLU A 224 5.32 -4.22 19.26
C GLU A 224 4.17 -4.35 20.27
N LYS A 225 3.56 -3.23 20.67
CA LYS A 225 2.39 -3.22 21.56
C LYS A 225 1.19 -3.98 20.95
N MET A 226 0.96 -3.82 19.65
CA MET A 226 -0.11 -4.55 18.95
C MET A 226 0.18 -6.04 18.89
N SER A 227 1.43 -6.43 18.70
CA SER A 227 1.88 -7.83 18.74
C SER A 227 1.62 -8.45 20.12
N GLU A 228 1.98 -7.78 21.22
CA GLU A 228 1.72 -8.23 22.59
C GLU A 228 0.21 -8.42 22.87
N ILE A 229 -0.62 -7.49 22.41
CA ILE A 229 -2.09 -7.59 22.53
C ILE A 229 -2.62 -8.79 21.75
N ARG A 230 -2.17 -9.00 20.51
CA ARG A 230 -2.52 -10.14 19.67
C ARG A 230 -2.16 -11.44 20.38
N ASP A 231 -0.95 -11.57 20.88
CA ASP A 231 -0.47 -12.78 21.55
C ASP A 231 -1.25 -13.06 22.83
N SER A 232 -1.59 -12.02 23.61
CA SER A 232 -2.47 -12.15 24.78
C SER A 232 -3.86 -12.65 24.40
N ILE A 233 -4.44 -12.18 23.28
CA ILE A 233 -5.73 -12.65 22.77
C ILE A 233 -5.63 -14.12 22.35
N MET A 234 -4.58 -14.48 21.63
CA MET A 234 -4.36 -15.87 21.19
C MET A 234 -4.26 -16.85 22.37
N LEU A 235 -3.47 -16.50 23.39
CA LEU A 235 -3.35 -17.29 24.63
C LEU A 235 -4.70 -17.47 25.34
N ARG A 236 -5.52 -16.41 25.43
CA ARG A 236 -6.85 -16.50 26.04
C ARG A 236 -7.80 -17.38 25.24
N LEU A 237 -7.72 -17.34 23.91
CA LEU A 237 -8.53 -18.21 23.05
C LEU A 237 -8.10 -19.67 23.19
N GLU A 238 -6.79 -19.97 23.22
CA GLU A 238 -6.27 -21.31 23.45
C GLU A 238 -6.68 -21.90 24.80
N SER A 239 -6.69 -21.10 25.85
CA SER A 239 -7.08 -21.55 27.20
C SER A 239 -8.57 -21.66 27.42
N GLY A 240 -9.40 -20.94 26.67
CA GLY A 240 -10.85 -20.85 26.87
C GLY A 240 -11.72 -21.61 25.87
N ALA A 241 -11.17 -22.05 24.74
CA ALA A 241 -11.90 -22.75 23.70
C ALA A 241 -11.38 -24.19 23.54
N GLY A 242 -12.28 -25.14 23.31
CA GLY A 242 -11.93 -26.57 23.25
C GLY A 242 -11.02 -26.98 22.10
N MET A 243 -11.04 -26.23 20.97
CA MET A 243 -10.14 -26.44 19.83
C MET A 243 -10.04 -25.13 19.05
N VAL A 244 -8.84 -24.55 19.03
CA VAL A 244 -8.52 -23.34 18.25
C VAL A 244 -7.24 -23.60 17.46
N THR A 245 -7.24 -23.26 16.18
CA THR A 245 -6.04 -23.29 15.34
C THR A 245 -5.73 -21.86 14.85
N PHE A 246 -4.46 -21.53 14.85
CA PHE A 246 -3.97 -20.25 14.32
C PHE A 246 -3.05 -20.52 13.11
N PRO A 247 -3.60 -20.59 11.90
CA PRO A 247 -2.79 -20.83 10.70
C PRO A 247 -1.69 -19.77 10.57
N GLY A 248 -0.46 -20.19 10.25
CA GLY A 248 0.66 -19.28 10.06
C GLY A 248 1.14 -18.54 11.31
N ARG A 249 0.91 -19.04 12.52
CA ARG A 249 1.28 -18.40 13.79
C ARG A 249 2.73 -17.91 13.84
N GLU A 250 3.67 -18.74 13.37
CA GLU A 250 5.11 -18.43 13.38
C GLU A 250 5.53 -17.45 12.27
N SER A 251 4.65 -17.17 11.32
CA SER A 251 4.89 -16.33 10.14
C SER A 251 4.19 -14.98 10.20
N ARG A 252 3.61 -14.63 11.36
CA ARG A 252 2.90 -13.35 11.57
C ARG A 252 3.80 -12.29 12.17
N SER A 253 3.49 -11.03 11.87
CA SER A 253 4.08 -9.85 12.53
C SER A 253 3.53 -9.65 13.93
#